data_e00f212a2bcdd37eec6820b7a8d6e280
#
_entry.id   e00f212a2bcdd37eec6820b7a8d6e280
#
_cell.length_a   1.000
_cell.length_b   1.000
_cell.length_c   1.000
_cell.angle_alpha   90.00
_cell.angle_beta   90.00
_cell.angle_gamma   90.00
#
_symmetry.space_group_name_H-M   'P 1'
#
loop_
_entity.id
_entity.type
_entity.pdbx_description
1 polymer ?
#
loop_
_entity_poly.entity_id
_entity_poly.type
_entity_poly.pdbx_seq_one_letter_code
_entity_poly.pdbx_strand_id
1 'polypeptide(L)'
;MVVFFVVELLPIEVTAMGAVGVLLLFNVITWQEAISGFSNPAVVTIGAIFILSRALVKTGFLEVFADFLSKKGGDRKWLTIFIFLFTVSIISGFINNTAAVAIFIPLGIDLCQRFHISPTKVLLPLSYAAIFGGTLTLIGTSTNLVVSSLMVEMNPPLPPFKMFEFRCHKAELFGILA
;
A
#
# COMPACT_ATOMS: atom_id res chain seq x y z
N MET A 1 12.96 -16.68 15.33
CA MET A 1 12.30 -15.58 14.59
C MET A 1 11.05 -16.05 13.88
N VAL A 2 11.15 -16.93 12.86
CA VAL A 2 9.99 -17.41 12.08
C VAL A 2 8.87 -17.96 12.98
N VAL A 3 9.19 -18.72 14.02
CA VAL A 3 8.21 -19.28 14.96
C VAL A 3 7.41 -18.18 15.68
N PHE A 4 8.05 -17.09 16.12
CA PHE A 4 7.35 -15.99 16.79
C PHE A 4 6.40 -15.23 15.85
N PHE A 5 6.75 -15.12 14.55
CA PHE A 5 5.87 -14.55 13.54
C PHE A 5 4.69 -15.46 13.20
N VAL A 6 4.90 -16.77 13.18
CA VAL A 6 3.85 -17.76 12.84
C VAL A 6 2.86 -17.97 13.99
N VAL A 7 3.34 -17.92 15.23
CA VAL A 7 2.50 -18.15 16.43
C VAL A 7 1.77 -16.89 16.89
N GLU A 8 2.14 -15.71 16.33
CA GLU A 8 1.52 -14.38 16.63
C GLU A 8 1.40 -14.07 18.13
N LEU A 9 2.34 -14.58 18.95
CA LEU A 9 2.34 -14.35 20.40
C LEU A 9 2.54 -12.88 20.78
N LEU A 10 3.18 -12.10 19.92
CA LEU A 10 3.44 -10.69 20.09
C LEU A 10 3.16 -9.95 18.78
N PRO A 11 2.80 -8.64 18.84
CA PRO A 11 2.72 -7.81 17.65
C PRO A 11 3.99 -7.90 16.82
N ILE A 12 3.83 -7.87 15.49
CA ILE A 12 4.94 -8.02 14.52
C ILE A 12 6.05 -7.01 14.80
N GLU A 13 5.67 -5.78 15.14
CA GLU A 13 6.58 -4.68 15.45
C GLU A 13 7.44 -4.99 16.68
N VAL A 14 6.83 -5.53 17.74
CA VAL A 14 7.53 -5.90 18.99
C VAL A 14 8.48 -7.06 18.73
N THR A 15 8.05 -8.04 17.95
CA THR A 15 8.89 -9.18 17.57
C THR A 15 10.09 -8.72 16.74
N ALA A 16 9.90 -7.82 15.78
CA ALA A 16 10.98 -7.29 14.96
C ALA A 16 11.98 -6.47 15.79
N MET A 17 11.50 -5.56 16.64
CA MET A 17 12.35 -4.77 17.52
C MET A 17 13.09 -5.63 18.55
N GLY A 18 12.40 -6.61 19.13
CA GLY A 18 13.02 -7.57 20.04
C GLY A 18 14.16 -8.36 19.40
N ALA A 19 14.00 -8.69 18.16
CA ALA A 19 15.03 -9.38 17.39
C ALA A 19 16.28 -8.53 17.15
N VAL A 20 16.10 -7.27 16.76
CA VAL A 20 17.21 -6.33 16.63
C VAL A 20 17.92 -6.19 17.98
N GLY A 21 17.16 -6.08 19.09
CA GLY A 21 17.72 -6.05 20.43
C GLY A 21 18.55 -7.28 20.80
N VAL A 22 18.07 -8.48 20.49
CA VAL A 22 18.80 -9.73 20.71
C VAL A 22 20.09 -9.77 19.89
N LEU A 23 20.05 -9.40 18.61
CA LEU A 23 21.22 -9.36 17.74
C LEU A 23 22.28 -8.36 18.25
N LEU A 24 21.87 -7.23 18.80
CA LEU A 24 22.75 -6.26 19.44
C LEU A 24 23.39 -6.84 20.72
N LEU A 25 22.61 -7.52 21.57
CA LEU A 25 23.13 -8.12 22.81
C LEU A 25 24.19 -9.19 22.54
N PHE A 26 24.01 -9.94 21.46
CA PHE A 26 25.00 -10.96 21.04
C PHE A 26 26.14 -10.40 20.19
N ASN A 27 26.23 -9.07 20.02
CA ASN A 27 27.22 -8.41 19.16
C ASN A 27 27.28 -8.95 17.71
N VAL A 28 26.17 -9.44 17.19
CA VAL A 28 26.07 -9.92 15.81
C VAL A 28 25.99 -8.74 14.84
N ILE A 29 25.36 -7.65 15.27
CA ILE A 29 25.26 -6.39 14.55
C ILE A 29 25.77 -5.24 15.42
N THR A 30 26.34 -4.23 14.79
CA THR A 30 26.76 -3.00 15.46
C THR A 30 25.58 -2.07 15.69
N TRP A 31 25.71 -1.13 16.62
CA TRP A 31 24.71 -0.10 16.87
C TRP A 31 24.40 0.75 15.63
N GLN A 32 25.43 1.06 14.84
CA GLN A 32 25.26 1.79 13.57
C GLN A 32 24.44 1.00 12.56
N GLU A 33 24.69 -0.30 12.41
CA GLU A 33 23.92 -1.17 11.50
C GLU A 33 22.46 -1.29 11.95
N ALA A 34 22.20 -1.42 13.25
CA ALA A 34 20.86 -1.49 13.79
C ALA A 34 20.03 -0.23 13.47
N ILE A 35 20.67 0.95 13.56
CA ILE A 35 19.99 2.24 13.30
C ILE A 35 19.94 2.57 11.81
N SER A 36 20.88 2.09 11.00
CA SER A 36 20.95 2.40 9.56
C SER A 36 19.67 2.06 8.82
N GLY A 37 18.96 0.99 9.23
CA GLY A 37 17.65 0.64 8.68
C GLY A 37 16.59 1.75 8.84
N PHE A 38 16.61 2.48 9.94
CA PHE A 38 15.70 3.61 10.17
C PHE A 38 16.07 4.87 9.37
N SER A 39 17.33 5.00 8.99
CA SER A 39 17.85 6.10 8.17
C SER A 39 17.73 5.83 6.67
N ASN A 40 17.23 4.65 6.28
CA ASN A 40 17.04 4.33 4.86
C ASN A 40 16.04 5.31 4.23
N PRO A 41 16.39 5.93 3.08
CA PRO A 41 15.51 6.88 2.38
C PRO A 41 14.11 6.34 2.10
N ALA A 42 13.96 5.02 1.84
CA ALA A 42 12.66 4.40 1.61
C ALA A 42 11.79 4.44 2.89
N VAL A 43 12.36 4.16 4.06
CA VAL A 43 11.63 4.20 5.35
C VAL A 43 11.16 5.62 5.67
N VAL A 44 12.04 6.60 5.49
CA VAL A 44 11.69 8.03 5.67
C VAL A 44 10.59 8.46 4.71
N THR A 45 10.66 8.05 3.45
CA THR A 45 9.65 8.32 2.43
C THR A 45 8.31 7.69 2.80
N ILE A 46 8.29 6.43 3.26
CA ILE A 46 7.07 5.76 3.73
C ILE A 46 6.44 6.52 4.89
N GLY A 47 7.24 6.95 5.86
CA GLY A 47 6.77 7.75 6.99
C GLY A 47 6.14 9.08 6.54
N ALA A 48 6.78 9.79 5.62
CA ALA A 48 6.26 11.03 5.05
C ALA A 48 4.93 10.81 4.30
N ILE A 49 4.81 9.73 3.52
CA ILE A 49 3.59 9.37 2.80
C ILE A 49 2.45 9.04 3.78
N PHE A 50 2.72 8.36 4.90
CA PHE A 50 1.69 8.09 5.90
C PHE A 50 1.17 9.37 6.55
N ILE A 51 2.04 10.36 6.83
CA ILE A 51 1.63 11.66 7.34
C ILE A 51 0.75 12.39 6.32
N LEU A 52 1.16 12.42 5.05
CA LEU A 52 0.41 13.06 3.98
C LEU A 52 -0.95 12.38 3.76
N SER A 53 -0.99 11.05 3.72
CA SER A 53 -2.23 10.27 3.60
C SER A 53 -3.19 10.59 4.75
N ARG A 54 -2.69 10.67 5.98
CA ARG A 54 -3.51 11.01 7.14
C ARG A 54 -4.05 12.44 7.08
N ALA A 55 -3.28 13.38 6.54
CA ALA A 55 -3.74 14.74 6.29
C ALA A 55 -4.88 14.76 5.26
N LEU A 56 -4.75 14.05 4.15
CA LEU A 56 -5.81 13.93 3.13
C LEU A 56 -7.10 13.33 3.69
N VAL A 57 -7.01 12.31 4.55
CA VAL A 57 -8.17 11.75 5.24
C VAL A 57 -8.84 12.78 6.13
N LYS A 58 -8.05 13.52 6.94
CA LYS A 58 -8.58 14.52 7.88
C LYS A 58 -9.22 15.74 7.21
N THR A 59 -8.83 16.09 5.99
CA THR A 59 -9.41 17.21 5.25
C THR A 59 -10.82 16.91 4.70
N GLY A 60 -11.31 15.67 4.80
CA GLY A 60 -12.59 15.26 4.23
C GLY A 60 -12.62 15.30 2.69
N PHE A 61 -11.48 15.53 2.05
CA PHE A 61 -11.38 15.60 0.58
C PHE A 61 -11.95 14.35 -0.09
N LEU A 62 -11.68 13.20 0.50
CA LEU A 62 -12.12 11.91 -0.04
C LEU A 62 -13.63 11.71 0.10
N GLU A 63 -14.24 12.22 1.18
CA GLU A 63 -15.69 12.17 1.39
C GLU A 63 -16.40 13.05 0.36
N VAL A 64 -15.93 14.28 0.16
CA VAL A 64 -16.48 15.20 -0.85
C VAL A 64 -16.38 14.59 -2.25
N PHE A 65 -15.27 13.96 -2.56
CA PHE A 65 -15.05 13.30 -3.84
C PHE A 65 -15.94 12.06 -4.02
N ALA A 66 -16.13 11.30 -2.95
CA ALA A 66 -17.01 10.15 -2.90
C ALA A 66 -18.49 10.54 -3.13
N ASP A 67 -18.96 11.61 -2.50
CA ASP A 67 -20.29 12.18 -2.69
C ASP A 67 -20.52 12.69 -4.12
N PHE A 68 -19.52 13.33 -4.69
CA PHE A 68 -19.56 13.78 -6.09
C PHE A 68 -19.77 12.61 -7.06
N LEU A 69 -19.08 11.50 -6.81
CA LEU A 69 -19.18 10.30 -7.63
C LEU A 69 -20.56 9.63 -7.52
N SER A 70 -21.08 9.51 -6.29
CA SER A 70 -22.40 8.91 -6.05
C SER A 70 -23.51 9.67 -6.74
N LYS A 71 -23.41 11.01 -6.83
CA LYS A 71 -24.37 11.88 -7.51
C LYS A 71 -24.31 11.76 -9.02
N LYS A 72 -23.14 11.49 -9.60
CA LYS A 72 -22.94 11.46 -11.07
C LYS A 72 -23.28 10.10 -11.71
N GLY A 73 -23.37 9.03 -10.94
CA GLY A 73 -23.58 7.65 -11.44
C GLY A 73 -25.00 7.33 -11.92
N GLY A 74 -26.00 8.19 -11.64
CA GLY A 74 -27.39 8.01 -12.09
C GLY A 74 -28.01 6.66 -11.70
N ASP A 75 -29.00 6.18 -12.48
CA ASP A 75 -29.72 4.92 -12.19
C ASP A 75 -29.04 3.65 -12.72
N ARG A 76 -27.92 3.77 -13.41
CA ARG A 76 -27.19 2.63 -13.98
C ARG A 76 -26.25 1.99 -12.96
N LYS A 77 -26.76 1.04 -12.19
CA LYS A 77 -26.03 0.39 -11.07
C LYS A 77 -24.62 -0.09 -11.42
N TRP A 78 -24.46 -0.80 -12.52
CA TRP A 78 -23.14 -1.35 -12.91
C TRP A 78 -22.15 -0.26 -13.32
N LEU A 79 -22.61 0.77 -13.98
CA LEU A 79 -21.77 1.92 -14.36
C LEU A 79 -21.31 2.68 -13.11
N THR A 80 -22.20 2.90 -12.15
CA THR A 80 -21.88 3.58 -10.89
C THR A 80 -20.84 2.78 -10.09
N ILE A 81 -21.02 1.46 -9.97
CA ILE A 81 -20.05 0.60 -9.29
C ILE A 81 -18.70 0.61 -10.02
N PHE A 82 -18.69 0.55 -11.34
CA PHE A 82 -17.45 0.58 -12.12
C PHE A 82 -16.71 1.91 -11.94
N ILE A 83 -17.41 3.06 -12.03
CA ILE A 83 -16.82 4.38 -11.80
C ILE A 83 -16.29 4.48 -10.37
N PHE A 84 -17.04 3.98 -9.39
CA PHE A 84 -16.62 3.93 -7.98
C PHE A 84 -15.32 3.14 -7.80
N LEU A 85 -15.25 1.91 -8.30
CA LEU A 85 -14.06 1.06 -8.19
C LEU A 85 -12.86 1.65 -8.93
N PHE A 86 -13.08 2.22 -10.12
CA PHE A 86 -12.05 2.90 -10.89
C PHE A 86 -11.47 4.11 -10.15
N THR A 87 -12.33 4.88 -9.50
CA THR A 87 -11.90 6.02 -8.67
C THR A 87 -11.09 5.58 -7.47
N VAL A 88 -11.54 4.53 -6.77
CA VAL A 88 -10.79 3.95 -5.65
C VAL A 88 -9.41 3.50 -6.12
N SER A 89 -9.32 2.85 -7.27
CA SER A 89 -8.04 2.42 -7.84
C SER A 89 -7.09 3.59 -8.10
N ILE A 90 -7.58 4.69 -8.68
CA ILE A 90 -6.75 5.89 -8.90
C ILE A 90 -6.28 6.48 -7.58
N ILE A 91 -7.18 6.67 -6.63
CA ILE A 91 -6.87 7.27 -5.32
C ILE A 91 -5.90 6.41 -4.53
N SER A 92 -6.09 5.08 -4.55
CA SER A 92 -5.20 4.13 -3.88
C SER A 92 -3.78 4.12 -4.47
N GLY A 93 -3.59 4.59 -5.70
CA GLY A 93 -2.26 4.81 -6.26
C GLY A 93 -1.43 5.88 -5.55
N PHE A 94 -2.09 6.78 -4.81
CA PHE A 94 -1.43 7.90 -4.10
C PHE A 94 -1.54 7.81 -2.57
N ILE A 95 -2.38 6.91 -2.05
CA ILE A 95 -2.65 6.73 -0.63
C ILE A 95 -2.46 5.25 -0.29
N ASN A 96 -2.08 4.96 0.96
CA ASN A 96 -1.99 3.58 1.45
C ASN A 96 -3.31 2.82 1.20
N ASN A 97 -3.22 1.62 0.65
CA ASN A 97 -4.35 0.75 0.30
C ASN A 97 -5.33 0.57 1.47
N THR A 98 -4.82 0.33 2.69
CA THR A 98 -5.64 0.13 3.89
C THR A 98 -6.46 1.38 4.21
N ALA A 99 -5.84 2.56 4.13
CA ALA A 99 -6.52 3.83 4.35
C ALA A 99 -7.59 4.09 3.27
N ALA A 100 -7.25 3.85 1.99
CA ALA A 100 -8.20 3.97 0.90
C ALA A 100 -9.42 3.07 1.12
N VAL A 101 -9.21 1.77 1.37
CA VAL A 101 -10.30 0.83 1.62
C VAL A 101 -11.15 1.27 2.81
N ALA A 102 -10.54 1.63 3.95
CA ALA A 102 -11.26 2.03 5.15
C ALA A 102 -12.20 3.23 4.93
N ILE A 103 -11.78 4.20 4.10
CA ILE A 103 -12.58 5.37 3.77
C ILE A 103 -13.74 5.03 2.82
N PHE A 104 -13.48 4.17 1.84
CA PHE A 104 -14.48 3.85 0.82
C PHE A 104 -15.45 2.72 1.22
N ILE A 105 -15.21 1.98 2.32
CA ILE A 105 -16.15 0.97 2.84
C ILE A 105 -17.53 1.55 3.12
N PRO A 106 -17.70 2.65 3.89
CA PRO A 106 -19.03 3.20 4.17
C PRO A 106 -19.78 3.57 2.89
N LEU A 107 -19.09 4.18 1.93
CA LEU A 107 -19.68 4.54 0.65
C LEU A 107 -20.04 3.31 -0.19
N GLY A 108 -19.21 2.28 -0.17
CA GLY A 108 -19.52 1.00 -0.83
C GLY A 108 -20.78 0.34 -0.23
N ILE A 109 -20.96 0.43 1.09
CA ILE A 109 -22.17 -0.06 1.78
C ILE A 109 -23.40 0.76 1.38
N ASP A 110 -23.30 2.09 1.33
CA ASP A 110 -24.38 2.98 0.89
C ASP A 110 -24.82 2.65 -0.55
N LEU A 111 -23.87 2.46 -1.47
CA LEU A 111 -24.16 2.01 -2.84
C LEU A 111 -24.85 0.64 -2.87
N CYS A 112 -24.46 -0.28 -1.99
CA CYS A 112 -25.11 -1.59 -1.89
C CYS A 112 -26.56 -1.47 -1.44
N GLN A 113 -26.85 -0.62 -0.46
CA GLN A 113 -28.20 -0.36 0.02
C GLN A 113 -29.05 0.30 -1.06
N ARG A 114 -28.53 1.34 -1.72
CA ARG A 114 -29.22 2.07 -2.79
C ARG A 114 -29.62 1.17 -3.96
N PHE A 115 -28.76 0.26 -4.38
CA PHE A 115 -29.00 -0.61 -5.54
C PHE A 115 -29.53 -2.00 -5.16
N HIS A 116 -29.80 -2.26 -3.87
CA HIS A 116 -30.21 -3.57 -3.35
C HIS A 116 -29.29 -4.71 -3.79
N ILE A 117 -27.97 -4.49 -3.64
CA ILE A 117 -26.93 -5.47 -3.98
C ILE A 117 -26.26 -5.97 -2.70
N SER A 118 -25.88 -7.25 -2.67
CA SER A 118 -25.12 -7.79 -1.56
C SER A 118 -23.78 -7.03 -1.37
N PRO A 119 -23.42 -6.63 -0.13
CA PRO A 119 -22.17 -5.94 0.17
C PRO A 119 -20.92 -6.66 -0.37
N THR A 120 -20.90 -7.98 -0.32
CA THR A 120 -19.78 -8.79 -0.82
C THR A 120 -19.45 -8.51 -2.28
N LYS A 121 -20.47 -8.23 -3.12
CA LYS A 121 -20.29 -7.95 -4.56
C LYS A 121 -19.64 -6.60 -4.86
N VAL A 122 -19.56 -5.71 -3.88
CA VAL A 122 -18.93 -4.40 -4.00
C VAL A 122 -17.67 -4.30 -3.17
N LEU A 123 -17.70 -4.80 -1.93
CA LEU A 123 -16.55 -4.68 -1.00
C LEU A 123 -15.36 -5.57 -1.42
N LEU A 124 -15.63 -6.75 -1.99
CA LEU A 124 -14.55 -7.62 -2.47
C LEU A 124 -13.84 -6.99 -3.69
N PRO A 125 -14.53 -6.53 -4.76
CA PRO A 125 -13.90 -5.76 -5.82
C PRO A 125 -13.25 -4.46 -5.34
N LEU A 126 -13.77 -3.81 -4.29
CA LEU A 126 -13.17 -2.62 -3.67
C LEU A 126 -11.74 -2.91 -3.17
N SER A 127 -11.55 -4.01 -2.45
CA SER A 127 -10.22 -4.44 -1.99
C SER A 127 -9.27 -4.67 -3.15
N TYR A 128 -9.70 -5.37 -4.19
CA TYR A 128 -8.87 -5.60 -5.38
C TYR A 128 -8.56 -4.29 -6.12
N ALA A 129 -9.53 -3.40 -6.28
CA ALA A 129 -9.33 -2.12 -6.93
C ALA A 129 -8.29 -1.27 -6.17
N ALA A 130 -8.32 -1.29 -4.84
CA ALA A 130 -7.33 -0.62 -4.02
C ALA A 130 -5.93 -1.25 -4.19
N ILE A 131 -5.82 -2.57 -4.16
CA ILE A 131 -4.54 -3.27 -4.35
C ILE A 131 -3.96 -2.95 -5.74
N PHE A 132 -4.75 -3.11 -6.80
CA PHE A 132 -4.31 -2.79 -8.16
C PHE A 132 -3.93 -1.31 -8.32
N GLY A 133 -4.69 -0.40 -7.72
CA GLY A 133 -4.34 1.02 -7.68
C GLY A 133 -3.00 1.27 -7.01
N GLY A 134 -2.77 0.63 -5.86
CA GLY A 134 -1.51 0.72 -5.13
C GLY A 134 -0.30 0.19 -5.91
N THR A 135 -0.49 -0.77 -6.82
CA THR A 135 0.60 -1.26 -7.66
C THR A 135 0.91 -0.36 -8.86
N LEU A 136 0.05 0.59 -9.21
CA LEU A 136 0.26 1.48 -10.36
C LEU A 136 1.35 2.53 -10.12
N THR A 137 1.65 2.85 -8.87
CA THR A 137 2.65 3.85 -8.53
C THR A 137 3.66 3.32 -7.52
N LEU A 138 4.84 3.93 -7.50
CA LEU A 138 5.87 3.60 -6.53
C LEU A 138 5.41 3.88 -5.08
N ILE A 139 4.56 4.89 -4.91
CA ILE A 139 4.11 5.41 -3.61
C ILE A 139 2.91 4.64 -3.05
N GLY A 140 2.07 4.06 -3.91
CA GLY A 140 0.81 3.43 -3.52
C GLY A 140 0.96 2.23 -2.58
N THR A 141 2.12 1.58 -2.58
CA THR A 141 2.43 0.45 -1.69
C THR A 141 3.85 0.58 -1.15
N SER A 142 4.00 0.44 0.18
CA SER A 142 5.30 0.46 0.84
C SER A 142 6.26 -0.62 0.32
N THR A 143 5.72 -1.76 -0.10
CA THR A 143 6.50 -2.86 -0.71
C THR A 143 7.28 -2.40 -1.93
N ASN A 144 6.67 -1.56 -2.78
CA ASN A 144 7.33 -1.05 -3.98
C ASN A 144 8.56 -0.19 -3.66
N LEU A 145 8.44 0.64 -2.61
CA LEU A 145 9.53 1.48 -2.12
C LEU A 145 10.67 0.64 -1.54
N VAL A 146 10.33 -0.39 -0.74
CA VAL A 146 11.33 -1.30 -0.17
C VAL A 146 12.06 -2.07 -1.27
N VAL A 147 11.33 -2.63 -2.23
CA VAL A 147 11.95 -3.34 -3.36
C VAL A 147 12.85 -2.40 -4.16
N SER A 148 12.40 -1.18 -4.45
CA SER A 148 13.19 -0.18 -5.17
C SER A 148 14.48 0.19 -4.44
N SER A 149 14.45 0.31 -3.09
CA SER A 149 15.67 0.59 -2.32
C SER A 149 16.64 -0.60 -2.30
N LEU A 150 16.12 -1.82 -2.16
CA LEU A 150 16.95 -3.03 -2.20
C LEU A 150 17.63 -3.22 -3.56
N MET A 151 16.96 -2.86 -4.67
CA MET A 151 17.56 -2.93 -6.00
C MET A 151 18.81 -2.06 -6.14
N VAL A 152 18.83 -0.89 -5.51
CA VAL A 152 19.99 0.01 -5.49
C VAL A 152 21.15 -0.56 -4.66
N GLU A 153 20.83 -1.31 -3.59
CA GLU A 153 21.82 -1.93 -2.70
C GLU A 153 22.38 -3.25 -3.25
N MET A 154 21.79 -3.80 -4.32
CA MET A 154 22.28 -5.05 -4.94
C MET A 154 23.66 -4.86 -5.60
N ASN A 155 24.40 -5.95 -5.76
CA ASN A 155 25.68 -5.96 -6.45
C ASN A 155 25.63 -6.93 -7.67
N PRO A 156 25.57 -6.44 -8.91
CA PRO A 156 25.60 -5.03 -9.35
C PRO A 156 24.31 -4.27 -9.00
N PRO A 157 24.39 -2.95 -8.75
CA PRO A 157 23.21 -2.15 -8.44
C PRO A 157 22.27 -2.04 -9.64
N LEU A 158 20.98 -2.25 -9.39
CA LEU A 158 19.94 -2.06 -10.39
C LEU A 158 19.34 -0.64 -10.28
N PRO A 159 18.89 -0.06 -11.39
CA PRO A 159 18.27 1.27 -11.34
C PRO A 159 16.98 1.23 -10.51
N PRO A 160 16.73 2.24 -9.65
CA PRO A 160 15.50 2.33 -8.87
C PRO A 160 14.29 2.49 -9.78
N PHE A 161 13.14 2.01 -9.34
CA PHE A 161 11.88 2.19 -10.06
C PHE A 161 11.53 3.69 -10.16
N LYS A 162 11.07 4.12 -11.34
CA LYS A 162 10.43 5.42 -11.51
C LYS A 162 8.99 5.37 -11.04
N MET A 163 8.40 6.52 -10.73
CA MET A 163 7.09 6.65 -10.07
C MET A 163 5.95 5.88 -10.77
N PHE A 164 5.98 5.73 -12.09
CA PHE A 164 4.99 5.04 -12.91
C PHE A 164 5.57 3.85 -13.69
N GLU A 165 6.76 3.39 -13.36
CA GLU A 165 7.47 2.35 -14.08
C GLU A 165 7.15 0.95 -13.53
N PHE A 166 5.84 0.61 -13.51
CA PHE A 166 5.38 -0.77 -13.24
C PHE A 166 5.31 -1.64 -14.50
N ARG A 167 5.99 -1.22 -15.54
CA ARG A 167 6.14 -2.04 -16.71
C ARG A 167 7.07 -3.19 -16.38
N CYS A 168 6.52 -4.40 -16.47
CA CYS A 168 7.27 -5.63 -16.46
C CYS A 168 8.63 -5.48 -17.17
N HIS A 169 9.66 -5.17 -16.42
CA HIS A 169 11.05 -5.35 -16.84
C HIS A 169 11.38 -6.86 -16.76
N LYS A 170 10.38 -7.69 -17.15
CA LYS A 170 10.52 -9.14 -17.20
C LYS A 170 11.65 -9.58 -18.14
N ALA A 171 12.00 -8.79 -19.14
CA ALA A 171 13.01 -9.19 -20.11
C ALA A 171 14.45 -9.09 -19.55
N GLU A 172 14.75 -8.12 -18.69
CA GLU A 172 16.10 -7.96 -18.16
C GLU A 172 16.34 -8.75 -16.85
N LEU A 173 15.30 -8.94 -16.04
CA LEU A 173 15.43 -9.78 -14.83
C LEU A 173 15.64 -11.26 -15.17
N PHE A 174 15.07 -11.75 -16.27
CA PHE A 174 15.33 -13.11 -16.77
C PHE A 174 16.70 -13.25 -17.47
N GLY A 175 17.27 -12.17 -18.00
CA GLY A 175 18.62 -12.17 -18.56
C GLY A 175 19.75 -12.25 -17.51
N ILE A 176 19.44 -11.98 -16.25
CA ILE A 176 20.41 -12.11 -15.11
C ILE A 176 20.39 -13.53 -14.53
N LEU A 177 19.34 -14.32 -14.79
CA LEU A 177 19.18 -15.70 -14.31
C LEU A 177 19.54 -16.77 -15.38
N ALA A 178 19.97 -16.37 -16.56
CA ALA A 178 20.52 -17.23 -17.61
C ALA A 178 22.04 -17.02 -17.75
#